data_b657ba4aef6038b83741419322d68c03
#
_entry.id   b657ba4aef6038b83741419322d68c03
#
_cell.length_a   1.000
_cell.length_b   1.000
_cell.length_c   1.000
_cell.angle_alpha   90.00
_cell.angle_beta   90.00
_cell.angle_gamma   90.00
#
_symmetry.space_group_name_H-M   'P 1'
#
loop_
_entity.id
_entity.type
_entity.pdbx_description
1 polymer ?
#
loop_
_entity_poly.entity_id
_entity_poly.type
_entity_poly.pdbx_seq_one_letter_code
_entity_poly.pdbx_strand_id
1 'polypeptide(L)' 'MSELTTTPRLEAPDDFYERLVSLHRDLDDGQSARVNAKLILLLANHIGDARVLAQALTAAREDVVPATHPTDPASQR' A
#
# COMPACT_ATOMS: atom_id res chain seq x y z
N MET A 1 -11.40 -8.06 -18.81
CA MET A 1 -10.16 -8.30 -18.23
C MET A 1 -9.79 -7.22 -17.32
N SER A 2 -9.50 -7.53 -16.09
CA SER A 2 -9.20 -6.53 -15.10
C SER A 2 -7.71 -6.37 -14.93
N GLU A 3 -7.26 -5.15 -14.96
CA GLU A 3 -5.87 -4.83 -14.75
C GLU A 3 -5.75 -3.61 -13.87
N LEU A 4 -4.64 -3.51 -13.16
CA LEU A 4 -4.39 -2.37 -12.30
C LEU A 4 -4.30 -1.10 -13.13
N THR A 5 -5.10 -0.10 -12.76
CA THR A 5 -5.05 1.20 -13.40
C THR A 5 -4.00 2.03 -12.69
N THR A 6 -3.03 2.52 -13.45
CA THR A 6 -1.96 3.33 -12.86
C THR A 6 -2.03 4.79 -13.28
N THR A 7 -2.97 5.15 -14.15
CA THR A 7 -3.18 6.56 -14.47
C THR A 7 -4.03 7.19 -13.37
N PRO A 8 -3.85 8.48 -13.09
CA PRO A 8 -4.59 9.13 -12.02
C PRO A 8 -6.10 9.09 -12.26
N ARG A 9 -6.83 8.62 -11.27
CA ARG A 9 -8.28 8.56 -11.35
C ARG A 9 -8.95 9.16 -10.14
N LEU A 10 -8.19 9.39 -9.09
CA LEU A 10 -8.76 9.95 -7.87
C LEU A 10 -9.02 11.43 -8.09
N GLU A 11 -10.25 11.89 -7.76
CA GLU A 11 -10.60 13.28 -7.99
C GLU A 11 -10.00 14.12 -6.93
N ALA A 12 -9.59 14.23 -6.09
CA ALA A 12 -8.99 15.15 -5.12
C ALA A 12 -7.94 14.40 -4.33
N PRO A 13 -6.82 14.05 -5.01
CA PRO A 13 -5.81 13.24 -4.33
C PRO A 13 -5.23 13.93 -3.10
N ASP A 14 -5.13 15.27 -3.10
CA ASP A 14 -4.61 15.97 -1.94
C ASP A 14 -5.55 15.85 -0.74
N ASP A 15 -6.85 15.88 -0.99
CA ASP A 15 -7.83 15.71 0.08
C ASP A 15 -7.74 14.30 0.66
N PHE A 16 -7.57 13.31 -0.18
CA PHE A 16 -7.42 11.94 0.29
C PHE A 16 -6.15 11.80 1.13
N TYR A 17 -5.06 12.39 0.66
CA TYR A 17 -3.79 12.32 1.39
C TYR A 17 -3.92 12.96 2.77
N GLU A 18 -4.60 14.10 2.85
CA GLU A 18 -4.84 14.76 4.13
C GLU A 18 -5.62 13.87 5.09
N ARG A 19 -6.63 13.19 4.57
CA ARG A 19 -7.41 12.27 5.39
C ARG A 19 -6.57 11.08 5.84
N LEU A 20 -5.70 10.61 4.97
CA LEU A 20 -4.82 9.50 5.31
C LEU A 20 -3.84 9.88 6.42
N VAL A 21 -3.28 11.08 6.33
CA VAL A 21 -2.38 11.58 7.37
C VAL A 21 -3.14 11.73 8.69
N SER A 22 -4.35 12.31 8.63
CA SER A 22 -5.16 12.50 9.82
C SER A 22 -5.56 11.19 10.47
N LEU A 23 -5.72 10.15 9.68
CA LEU A 23 -6.08 8.83 10.17
C LEU A 23 -5.05 8.33 11.19
N HIS A 24 -3.80 8.69 11.01
CA HIS A 24 -2.72 8.21 11.87
C HIS A 24 -2.41 9.13 13.04
N ARG A 25 -3.16 10.21 13.18
CA ARG A 25 -2.89 11.18 14.25
C ARG A 25 -3.05 10.53 15.61
N ASP A 26 -2.11 10.78 16.50
CA ASP A 26 -2.14 10.28 17.88
C ASP A 26 -2.05 8.76 18.02
N LEU A 27 -1.59 8.07 16.97
CA LEU A 27 -1.37 6.63 17.02
C LEU A 27 0.13 6.36 17.14
N ASP A 28 0.49 5.32 17.90
CA ASP A 28 1.88 4.88 17.90
C ASP A 28 2.13 4.01 16.66
N ASP A 29 3.38 3.60 16.47
CA ASP A 29 3.75 2.84 15.27
C ASP A 29 2.99 1.54 15.14
N GLY A 30 2.79 0.83 16.23
CA GLY A 30 2.06 -0.42 16.20
C GLY A 30 0.59 -0.22 15.85
N GLN A 31 -0.01 0.84 16.38
CA GLN A 31 -1.39 1.16 16.08
C GLN A 31 -1.54 1.59 14.63
N SER A 32 -0.61 2.39 14.13
CA SER A 32 -0.62 2.83 12.74
C SER A 32 -0.50 1.65 11.80
N ALA A 33 0.38 0.71 12.12
CA ALA A 33 0.54 -0.49 11.28
C ALA A 33 -0.76 -1.29 11.23
N ARG A 34 -1.45 -1.38 12.37
CA ARG A 34 -2.70 -2.11 12.43
C ARG A 34 -3.80 -1.44 11.62
N VAL A 35 -3.87 -0.11 11.71
CA VAL A 35 -4.85 0.66 10.93
C VAL A 35 -4.58 0.49 9.44
N ASN A 36 -3.31 0.55 9.04
CA ASN A 36 -2.97 0.35 7.63
C ASN A 36 -3.36 -1.05 7.15
N ALA A 37 -3.11 -2.07 7.96
CA ALA A 37 -3.48 -3.42 7.57
C ALA A 37 -4.99 -3.56 7.39
N LYS A 38 -5.77 -2.96 8.29
CA LYS A 38 -7.22 -3.00 8.19
C LYS A 38 -7.71 -2.24 6.96
N LEU A 39 -7.11 -1.09 6.69
CA LEU A 39 -7.47 -0.30 5.52
C LEU A 39 -7.22 -1.08 4.23
N ILE A 40 -6.08 -1.75 4.15
CA ILE A 40 -5.76 -2.56 2.98
C ILE A 40 -6.81 -3.64 2.77
N LEU A 41 -7.22 -4.31 3.83
CA LEU A 41 -8.21 -5.37 3.72
C LEU A 41 -9.58 -4.83 3.30
N LEU A 42 -9.96 -3.66 3.82
CA LEU A 42 -11.21 -3.04 3.43
C LEU A 42 -11.22 -2.67 1.96
N LEU A 43 -10.12 -2.08 1.50
CA LEU A 43 -10.02 -1.69 0.09
C LEU A 43 -9.93 -2.92 -0.81
N ALA A 44 -9.20 -3.94 -0.38
CA ALA A 44 -9.08 -5.17 -1.14
C ALA A 44 -10.44 -5.84 -1.29
N ASN A 45 -11.23 -5.85 -0.24
CA ASN A 45 -12.57 -6.42 -0.31
C ASN A 45 -13.46 -5.63 -1.26
N HIS A 46 -13.33 -4.32 -1.24
CA HIS A 46 -14.12 -3.48 -2.13
C HIS A 46 -13.75 -3.70 -3.60
N ILE A 47 -12.46 -3.80 -3.88
CA ILE A 47 -11.97 -4.05 -5.23
C ILE A 47 -12.40 -5.45 -5.70
N GLY A 48 -12.21 -6.45 -4.85
CA GLY A 48 -12.72 -7.78 -5.10
C GLY A 48 -12.10 -8.55 -6.24
N ASP A 49 -10.99 -8.08 -6.79
CA ASP A 49 -10.35 -8.72 -7.94
C ASP A 49 -8.93 -9.11 -7.56
N ALA A 50 -8.71 -10.41 -7.37
CA ALA A 50 -7.42 -10.91 -6.91
C ALA A 50 -6.29 -10.58 -7.87
N ARG A 51 -6.56 -10.55 -9.16
CA ARG A 51 -5.52 -10.25 -10.15
C ARG A 51 -5.06 -8.81 -10.03
N VAL A 52 -6.00 -7.88 -9.90
CA VAL A 52 -5.68 -6.48 -9.72
C VAL A 52 -4.92 -6.28 -8.43
N LEU A 53 -5.35 -6.96 -7.37
CA LEU A 53 -4.68 -6.84 -6.07
C LEU A 53 -3.25 -7.36 -6.11
N ALA A 54 -3.02 -8.47 -6.82
CA ALA A 54 -1.67 -9.00 -6.96
C ALA A 54 -0.77 -8.01 -7.69
N GLN A 55 -1.29 -7.35 -8.73
CA GLN A 55 -0.53 -6.34 -9.45
C GLN A 55 -0.22 -5.14 -8.57
N ALA A 56 -1.17 -4.74 -7.74
CA ALA A 56 -0.97 -3.62 -6.83
C ALA A 56 0.10 -3.93 -5.79
N LEU A 57 0.10 -5.16 -5.27
CA LEU A 57 1.11 -5.56 -4.30
C LEU A 57 2.51 -5.49 -4.89
N THR A 58 2.67 -5.97 -6.11
CA THR A 58 3.96 -5.91 -6.79
C THR A 58 4.38 -4.46 -7.02
N ALA A 59 3.47 -3.64 -7.51
CA ALA A 59 3.78 -2.24 -7.80
C ALA A 59 4.14 -1.48 -6.52
N ALA A 60 3.51 -1.82 -5.41
CA ALA A 60 3.77 -1.12 -4.15
C ALA A 60 5.18 -1.35 -3.62
N ARG A 61 5.81 -2.46 -4.00
CA ARG A 61 7.18 -2.72 -3.53
C ARG A 61 8.25 -2.09 -4.41
N GLU A 62 7.89 -1.72 -5.61
CA GLU A 62 8.87 -1.13 -6.52
C GLU A 62 9.36 0.18 -5.95
N ASP A 63 10.62 0.44 -6.11
CA ASP A 63 11.27 1.66 -5.64
C ASP A 63 11.39 1.75 -4.11
N VAL A 64 10.80 0.83 -3.37
CA VAL A 64 10.92 0.82 -1.93
C VAL A 64 11.97 -0.18 -1.49
N VAL A 65 11.98 -1.35 -2.11
CA VAL A 65 12.94 -2.37 -1.78
C VAL A 65 14.08 -2.30 -2.77
N PRO A 66 15.34 -2.24 -2.32
CA PRO A 66 16.46 -2.18 -3.24
C PRO A 66 16.50 -3.41 -4.13
N ALA A 67 16.85 -3.21 -5.36
CA ALA A 67 16.91 -4.28 -6.31
C ALA A 67 17.90 -5.35 -5.92
N THR A 68 18.99 -4.96 -5.27
CA THR A 68 19.92 -5.92 -4.83
C THR A 68 19.66 -6.23 -3.46
N HIS A 69 18.96 -6.99 -3.14
CA HIS A 69 18.73 -7.29 -1.85
C HIS A 69 19.29 -8.55 -1.55
N PRO A 70 20.29 -8.75 -1.50
CA PRO A 70 20.74 -10.02 -1.30
C PRO A 70 21.14 -10.32 0.01
N THR A 71 21.12 -9.93 -0.05
CA THR A 71 21.39 -10.25 0.67
C THR A 71 21.69 -10.39 1.52
N ASP A 72 21.51 -10.00 1.83
CA ASP A 72 21.62 -10.12 2.63
C ASP A 72 21.81 -10.46 3.25
N PRO A 73 21.95 -10.70 3.52
CA PRO A 73 21.87 -11.03 4.32
C PRO A 73 21.90 -10.96 4.86
N ALA A 74 21.99 -10.90 4.96
CA ALA A 74 21.85 -10.81 5.42
C ALA A 74 21.60 -10.41 5.57
N SER A 75 21.68 -10.20 5.51
CA SER A 75 21.30 -10.01 5.50
C SER A 75 20.98 -9.98 5.77
N GLN A 76 20.93 -9.97 6.15
CA GLN A 76 20.55 -10.16 6.37
C GLN A 76 20.33 -10.34 6.90
N ARG A 77 20.37 -10.46 7.28
CA ARG A 77 20.16 -10.67 7.82
C ARG A 77 19.83 -10.73 8.16
#